data_4d24d7412a6002d4748342684e1d428a
#
_entry.id   4d24d7412a6002d4748342684e1d428a
#
_cell.length_a   1.000
_cell.length_b   1.000
_cell.length_c   1.000
_cell.angle_alpha   90.00
_cell.angle_beta   90.00
_cell.angle_gamma   90.00
#
_symmetry.space_group_name_H-M   'P 1'
#
loop_
_entity.id
_entity.type
_entity.pdbx_description
1 polymer ?
#
loop_
_entity_poly.entity_id
_entity_poly.type
_entity_poly.pdbx_seq_one_letter_code
_entity_poly.pdbx_strand_id
1 'polypeptide(L)'
;MIGQIILKALSSNAKITVTVLTRQESSSTTEFPVGVTVHKTDFSPSSLRPLLRGQDVLISAVGGTAFTEQKKFVDAAIEAGVKRFIPSEFSTSSEDDAVIQLLPLFQQKRDIINYLKEKEEEGLSWTGIATSGLFDWVSCLLLPRLIYYD
;
A
#
# COMPACT_ATOMS: atom_id res chain seq x y z
N MET A 1 -1.46 -11.43 -2.94
CA MET A 1 -1.71 -10.15 -2.23
C MET A 1 -1.65 -9.01 -3.24
N ILE A 2 -2.41 -7.90 -2.98
CA ILE A 2 -2.50 -6.75 -3.92
C ILE A 2 -1.12 -6.20 -4.30
N GLY A 3 -0.19 -6.10 -3.36
CA GLY A 3 1.17 -5.63 -3.63
C GLY A 3 1.92 -6.42 -4.71
N GLN A 4 1.69 -7.72 -4.82
CA GLN A 4 2.30 -8.55 -5.88
C GLN A 4 1.70 -8.25 -7.25
N ILE A 5 0.39 -7.97 -7.30
CA ILE A 5 -0.29 -7.59 -8.55
C ILE A 5 0.23 -6.24 -9.04
N ILE A 6 0.33 -5.26 -8.13
CA ILE A 6 0.89 -3.94 -8.42
C ILE A 6 2.35 -4.08 -8.90
N LEU A 7 3.16 -4.84 -8.17
CA LEU A 7 4.57 -5.08 -8.51
C LEU A 7 4.70 -5.66 -9.91
N LYS A 8 3.93 -6.72 -10.23
CA LYS A 8 3.94 -7.35 -11.55
C LYS A 8 3.56 -6.37 -12.65
N ALA A 9 2.53 -5.56 -12.43
CA ALA A 9 2.08 -4.56 -13.39
C ALA A 9 3.13 -3.47 -13.64
N LEU A 10 3.75 -2.94 -12.59
CA LEU A 10 4.77 -1.90 -12.69
C LEU A 10 6.06 -2.42 -13.31
N SER A 11 6.54 -3.59 -12.90
CA SER A 11 7.79 -4.18 -13.41
C SER A 11 7.71 -4.61 -14.88
N SER A 12 6.51 -4.75 -15.45
CA SER A 12 6.33 -5.01 -16.89
C SER A 12 6.56 -3.78 -17.78
N ASN A 13 6.66 -2.57 -17.19
CA ASN A 13 6.88 -1.34 -17.93
C ASN A 13 8.34 -0.89 -17.82
N ALA A 14 9.09 -0.96 -18.92
CA ALA A 14 10.51 -0.61 -18.97
C ALA A 14 10.84 0.86 -18.64
N LYS A 15 9.82 1.75 -18.58
CA LYS A 15 9.99 3.16 -18.18
C LYS A 15 9.92 3.37 -16.68
N ILE A 16 9.59 2.33 -15.90
CA ILE A 16 9.41 2.42 -14.45
C ILE A 16 10.51 1.61 -13.78
N THR A 17 11.27 2.28 -12.91
CA THR A 17 12.20 1.59 -12.01
C THR A 17 11.46 1.28 -10.71
N VAL A 18 11.46 0.03 -10.31
CA VAL A 18 10.72 -0.42 -9.12
C VAL A 18 11.68 -0.82 -8.01
N THR A 19 11.47 -0.23 -6.84
CA THR A 19 12.12 -0.61 -5.58
C THR A 19 11.08 -1.15 -4.62
N VAL A 20 11.33 -2.29 -4.03
CA VAL A 20 10.44 -2.92 -3.05
C VAL A 20 11.06 -2.84 -1.67
N LEU A 21 10.29 -2.35 -0.71
CA LEU A 21 10.66 -2.36 0.71
C LEU A 21 9.88 -3.47 1.42
N THR A 22 10.59 -4.37 2.08
CA THR A 22 9.98 -5.47 2.85
C THR A 22 10.45 -5.41 4.30
N ARG A 23 9.66 -6.01 5.20
CA ARG A 23 10.07 -6.14 6.60
C ARG A 23 11.32 -7.00 6.71
N GLN A 24 12.21 -6.63 7.63
CA GLN A 24 13.47 -7.38 7.89
C GLN A 24 13.20 -8.83 8.26
N GLU A 25 12.13 -9.09 9.00
CA GLU A 25 11.73 -10.41 9.48
C GLU A 25 10.83 -11.17 8.47
N SER A 26 10.61 -10.61 7.27
CA SER A 26 9.79 -11.29 6.27
C SER A 26 10.47 -12.58 5.81
N SER A 27 9.86 -13.71 6.15
CA SER A 27 10.24 -15.04 5.68
C SER A 27 9.61 -15.41 4.34
N SER A 28 8.96 -14.43 3.66
CA SER A 28 8.30 -14.74 2.41
C SER A 28 9.31 -15.17 1.35
N THR A 29 9.10 -16.36 0.80
CA THR A 29 9.84 -16.91 -0.36
C THR A 29 9.38 -16.29 -1.68
N THR A 30 8.84 -15.07 -1.63
CA THR A 30 8.34 -14.39 -2.82
C THR A 30 9.49 -14.10 -3.77
N GLU A 31 9.44 -14.70 -4.94
CA GLU A 31 10.34 -14.33 -6.04
C GLU A 31 9.94 -12.97 -6.59
N PHE A 32 10.93 -12.10 -6.74
CA PHE A 32 10.73 -10.78 -7.32
C PHE A 32 11.09 -10.78 -8.80
N PRO A 33 10.37 -10.02 -9.65
CA PRO A 33 10.70 -9.91 -11.07
C PRO A 33 12.14 -9.42 -11.30
N VAL A 34 12.74 -9.85 -12.39
CA VAL A 34 14.08 -9.37 -12.80
C VAL A 34 14.08 -7.86 -12.98
N GLY A 35 15.11 -7.19 -12.47
CA GLY A 35 15.22 -5.73 -12.54
C GLY A 35 14.57 -4.96 -11.39
N VAL A 36 13.91 -5.65 -10.46
CA VAL A 36 13.37 -5.05 -9.23
C VAL A 36 14.44 -5.03 -8.14
N THR A 37 14.67 -3.86 -7.56
CA THR A 37 15.54 -3.72 -6.38
C THR A 37 14.74 -4.00 -5.11
N VAL A 38 15.29 -4.82 -4.21
CA VAL A 38 14.59 -5.18 -2.95
C VAL A 38 15.45 -4.81 -1.75
N HIS A 39 14.87 -4.07 -0.82
CA HIS A 39 15.50 -3.74 0.46
C HIS A 39 14.68 -4.30 1.63
N LYS A 40 15.37 -4.94 2.56
CA LYS A 40 14.80 -5.29 3.86
C LYS A 40 15.01 -4.15 4.84
N THR A 41 13.97 -3.75 5.56
CA THR A 41 13.99 -2.61 6.48
C THR A 41 13.11 -2.86 7.70
N ASP A 42 13.44 -2.21 8.80
CA ASP A 42 12.63 -2.19 10.03
C ASP A 42 11.52 -1.13 9.98
N PHE A 43 11.43 -0.39 8.85
CA PHE A 43 10.54 0.73 8.65
C PHE A 43 10.69 1.87 9.68
N SER A 44 11.84 1.98 10.33
CA SER A 44 12.17 3.18 11.12
C SER A 44 12.38 4.38 10.21
N PRO A 45 12.13 5.62 10.69
CA PRO A 45 12.39 6.84 9.91
C PRO A 45 13.82 6.93 9.40
N SER A 46 14.78 6.48 10.20
CA SER A 46 16.22 6.49 9.85
C SER A 46 16.55 5.52 8.71
N SER A 47 15.88 4.37 8.61
CA SER A 47 16.08 3.43 7.51
C SER A 47 15.25 3.77 6.28
N LEU A 48 14.07 4.35 6.43
CA LEU A 48 13.21 4.72 5.29
C LEU A 48 13.75 5.91 4.50
N ARG A 49 14.20 6.96 5.19
CA ARG A 49 14.65 8.21 4.54
C ARG A 49 15.71 8.00 3.44
N PRO A 50 16.81 7.25 3.65
CA PRO A 50 17.80 7.03 2.60
C PRO A 50 17.26 6.17 1.45
N LEU A 51 16.35 5.22 1.72
CA LEU A 51 15.77 4.33 0.72
C LEU A 51 14.72 5.03 -0.17
N LEU A 52 14.09 6.09 0.34
CA LEU A 52 13.10 6.88 -0.39
C LEU A 52 13.68 8.04 -1.19
N ARG A 53 14.94 8.42 -0.96
CA ARG A 53 15.59 9.48 -1.75
C ARG A 53 15.64 9.12 -3.23
N GLY A 54 15.22 10.08 -4.06
CA GLY A 54 15.19 9.91 -5.52
C GLY A 54 14.02 9.06 -6.03
N GLN A 55 13.10 8.64 -5.16
CA GLN A 55 11.87 7.99 -5.57
C GLN A 55 10.80 9.05 -5.89
N ASP A 56 10.10 8.91 -7.00
CA ASP A 56 9.04 9.84 -7.39
C ASP A 56 7.71 9.49 -6.70
N VAL A 57 7.43 8.20 -6.50
CA VAL A 57 6.16 7.70 -5.98
C VAL A 57 6.41 6.63 -4.91
N LEU A 58 5.70 6.72 -3.80
CA LEU A 58 5.63 5.67 -2.79
C LEU A 58 4.24 5.06 -2.76
N ILE A 59 4.17 3.75 -3.00
CA ILE A 59 2.92 2.97 -2.95
C ILE A 59 2.94 2.11 -1.69
N SER A 60 1.99 2.32 -0.81
CA SER A 60 1.80 1.49 0.37
C SER A 60 0.82 0.35 0.06
N ALA A 61 1.25 -0.89 0.24
CA ALA A 61 0.42 -2.09 0.08
C ALA A 61 0.41 -2.93 1.36
N VAL A 62 0.31 -2.27 2.50
CA VAL A 62 0.30 -2.91 3.83
C VAL A 62 -1.06 -3.53 4.15
N GLY A 63 -1.05 -4.58 4.95
CA GLY A 63 -2.27 -5.24 5.44
C GLY A 63 -2.85 -4.59 6.71
N GLY A 64 -4.01 -5.09 7.16
CA GLY A 64 -4.80 -4.51 8.24
C GLY A 64 -4.07 -4.29 9.57
N THR A 65 -3.08 -5.10 9.90
CA THR A 65 -2.29 -4.95 11.14
C THR A 65 -1.26 -3.80 11.08
N ALA A 66 -1.10 -3.16 9.92
CA ALA A 66 -0.08 -2.13 9.71
C ALA A 66 -0.63 -0.86 9.06
N PHE A 67 -1.94 -0.63 9.08
CA PHE A 67 -2.52 0.59 8.48
C PHE A 67 -1.98 1.85 9.16
N THR A 68 -1.85 1.86 10.49
CA THR A 68 -1.34 3.02 11.24
C THR A 68 0.13 3.33 10.98
N GLU A 69 0.92 2.33 10.55
CA GLU A 69 2.34 2.52 10.21
C GLU A 69 2.54 3.46 9.01
N GLN A 70 1.49 3.62 8.18
CA GLN A 70 1.57 4.49 7.01
C GLN A 70 1.86 5.95 7.33
N LYS A 71 1.54 6.45 8.54
CA LYS A 71 1.93 7.82 8.95
C LYS A 71 3.44 8.00 8.88
N LYS A 72 4.20 7.03 9.36
CA LYS A 72 5.69 7.05 9.25
C LYS A 72 6.18 7.06 7.81
N PHE A 73 5.46 6.36 6.92
CA PHE A 73 5.80 6.33 5.50
C PHE A 73 5.52 7.68 4.83
N VAL A 74 4.43 8.35 5.20
CA VAL A 74 4.09 9.69 4.73
C VAL A 74 5.17 10.69 5.16
N ASP A 75 5.53 10.70 6.44
CA ASP A 75 6.55 11.60 6.97
C ASP A 75 7.92 11.37 6.29
N ALA A 76 8.33 10.11 6.18
CA ALA A 76 9.58 9.76 5.52
C ALA A 76 9.58 10.11 4.02
N ALA A 77 8.42 10.00 3.35
CA ALA A 77 8.26 10.39 1.95
C ALA A 77 8.43 11.89 1.75
N ILE A 78 7.81 12.71 2.62
CA ILE A 78 7.96 14.17 2.62
C ILE A 78 9.43 14.56 2.82
N GLU A 79 10.06 14.02 3.86
CA GLU A 79 11.46 14.31 4.19
C GLU A 79 12.45 13.87 3.09
N ALA A 80 12.11 12.83 2.33
CA ALA A 80 12.92 12.33 1.22
C ALA A 80 12.66 13.04 -0.11
N GLY A 81 11.63 13.89 -0.19
CA GLY A 81 11.24 14.61 -1.41
C GLY A 81 10.46 13.76 -2.42
N VAL A 82 9.78 12.71 -1.96
CA VAL A 82 8.84 11.93 -2.78
C VAL A 82 7.68 12.83 -3.20
N LYS A 83 7.28 12.76 -4.47
CA LYS A 83 6.26 13.66 -5.02
C LYS A 83 4.84 13.16 -4.83
N ARG A 84 4.64 11.83 -4.76
CA ARG A 84 3.31 11.23 -4.66
C ARG A 84 3.27 10.04 -3.74
N PHE A 85 2.24 9.99 -2.90
CA PHE A 85 1.92 8.86 -2.04
C PHE A 85 0.63 8.17 -2.48
N ILE A 86 0.63 6.85 -2.56
CA ILE A 86 -0.57 6.04 -2.80
C ILE A 86 -0.80 5.19 -1.55
N PRO A 87 -1.80 5.53 -0.72
CA PRO A 87 -2.09 4.80 0.51
C PRO A 87 -2.68 3.42 0.23
N SER A 88 -2.61 2.54 1.23
CA SER A 88 -3.20 1.19 1.16
C SER A 88 -4.72 1.22 1.31
N GLU A 89 -5.39 1.87 0.37
CA GLU A 89 -6.85 1.87 0.28
C GLU A 89 -7.35 0.56 -0.35
N PHE A 90 -7.04 0.24 -1.57
CA PHE A 90 -7.31 -0.99 -2.34
C PHE A 90 -8.46 -1.87 -1.82
N SER A 91 -9.57 -1.25 -1.43
CA SER A 91 -10.77 -1.87 -0.88
C SER A 91 -11.95 -0.92 -1.04
N THR A 92 -13.05 -1.12 -0.33
CA THR A 92 -14.14 -0.13 -0.23
C THR A 92 -13.59 1.17 0.35
N SER A 93 -14.11 2.31 -0.11
CA SER A 93 -13.66 3.62 0.33
C SER A 93 -13.79 3.80 1.84
N SER A 94 -12.70 4.21 2.49
CA SER A 94 -12.71 4.53 3.92
C SER A 94 -13.35 5.89 4.22
N GLU A 95 -13.69 6.69 3.21
CA GLU A 95 -14.39 7.96 3.38
C GLU A 95 -15.92 7.80 3.50
N ASP A 96 -16.45 6.58 3.30
CA ASP A 96 -17.86 6.27 3.48
C ASP A 96 -18.16 5.92 4.94
N ASP A 97 -19.06 6.65 5.58
CA ASP A 97 -19.46 6.45 6.98
C ASP A 97 -20.14 5.10 7.21
N ALA A 98 -20.92 4.62 6.24
CA ALA A 98 -21.56 3.31 6.33
C ALA A 98 -20.50 2.19 6.34
N VAL A 99 -19.43 2.36 5.59
CA VAL A 99 -18.30 1.39 5.60
C VAL A 99 -17.62 1.37 6.95
N ILE A 100 -17.39 2.54 7.58
CA ILE A 100 -16.78 2.60 8.93
C ILE A 100 -17.67 1.96 9.98
N GLN A 101 -18.98 2.16 9.90
CA GLN A 101 -19.93 1.52 10.82
C GLN A 101 -19.92 -0.01 10.72
N LEU A 102 -19.83 -0.53 9.50
CA LEU A 102 -19.78 -1.97 9.24
C LEU A 102 -18.40 -2.59 9.52
N LEU A 103 -17.34 -1.84 9.27
CA LEU A 103 -15.95 -2.30 9.34
C LEU A 103 -15.09 -1.27 10.11
N PRO A 104 -15.18 -1.24 11.46
CA PRO A 104 -14.48 -0.23 12.28
C PRO A 104 -12.96 -0.18 12.05
N LEU A 105 -12.34 -1.28 11.59
CA LEU A 105 -10.93 -1.32 11.23
C LEU A 105 -10.59 -0.27 10.14
N PHE A 106 -11.55 0.08 9.28
CA PHE A 106 -11.34 1.05 8.19
C PHE A 106 -11.22 2.48 8.70
N GLN A 107 -11.56 2.74 9.96
CA GLN A 107 -11.23 4.01 10.61
C GLN A 107 -9.72 4.31 10.52
N GLN A 108 -8.87 3.30 10.69
CA GLN A 108 -7.42 3.47 10.56
C GLN A 108 -7.01 3.92 9.15
N LYS A 109 -7.71 3.48 8.10
CA LYS A 109 -7.47 3.95 6.73
C LYS A 109 -7.93 5.40 6.57
N ARG A 110 -9.13 5.74 7.07
CA ARG A 110 -9.63 7.12 7.09
C ARG A 110 -8.67 8.07 7.78
N ASP A 111 -8.08 7.64 8.90
CA ASP A 111 -7.10 8.44 9.63
C ASP A 111 -5.84 8.73 8.81
N ILE A 112 -5.45 7.81 7.93
CA ILE A 112 -4.35 8.03 6.97
C ILE A 112 -4.77 9.02 5.88
N ILE A 113 -5.98 8.91 5.34
CA ILE A 113 -6.50 9.86 4.34
C ILE A 113 -6.56 11.27 4.93
N ASN A 114 -7.08 11.42 6.15
CA ASN A 114 -7.11 12.71 6.84
C ASN A 114 -5.71 13.26 7.07
N TYR A 115 -4.77 12.41 7.50
CA TYR A 115 -3.37 12.80 7.68
C TYR A 115 -2.72 13.25 6.37
N LEU A 116 -3.01 12.58 5.25
CA LEU A 116 -2.52 12.99 3.94
C LEU A 116 -3.08 14.34 3.51
N LYS A 117 -4.37 14.62 3.78
CA LYS A 117 -4.99 15.93 3.54
C LYS A 117 -4.31 17.05 4.34
N GLU A 118 -3.96 16.78 5.61
CA GLU A 118 -3.21 17.74 6.45
C GLU A 118 -1.81 18.03 5.89
N LYS A 119 -1.20 17.03 5.20
CA LYS A 119 0.17 17.11 4.68
C LYS A 119 0.28 17.63 3.24
N GLU A 120 -0.83 17.95 2.58
CA GLU A 120 -0.82 18.45 1.19
C GLU A 120 0.04 19.73 1.03
N GLU A 121 -0.01 20.62 2.01
CA GLU A 121 0.77 21.86 1.99
C GLU A 121 2.29 21.64 2.10
N GLU A 122 2.74 20.46 2.54
CA GLU A 122 4.15 20.09 2.62
C GLU A 122 4.73 19.58 1.29
N GLY A 123 3.93 19.66 0.19
CA GLY A 123 4.39 19.34 -1.17
C GLY A 123 4.22 17.87 -1.57
N LEU A 124 3.63 17.03 -0.74
CA LEU A 124 3.30 15.65 -1.07
C LEU A 124 1.89 15.56 -1.67
N SER A 125 1.78 15.20 -2.95
CA SER A 125 0.48 14.82 -3.52
C SER A 125 0.14 13.38 -3.17
N TRP A 126 -1.16 13.04 -3.12
CA TRP A 126 -1.58 11.66 -2.87
C TRP A 126 -2.73 11.24 -3.78
N THR A 127 -2.98 9.94 -3.86
CA THR A 127 -4.10 9.37 -4.61
C THR A 127 -4.58 8.11 -3.91
N GLY A 128 -5.79 8.14 -3.35
CA GLY A 128 -6.49 6.96 -2.84
C GLY A 128 -7.12 6.18 -3.99
N ILE A 129 -6.96 4.86 -4.01
CA ILE A 129 -7.54 3.97 -5.01
C ILE A 129 -8.49 3.01 -4.31
N ALA A 130 -9.78 3.33 -4.32
CA ALA A 130 -10.82 2.45 -3.83
C ALA A 130 -11.21 1.46 -4.93
N THR A 131 -10.94 0.17 -4.71
CA THR A 131 -11.20 -0.90 -5.68
C THR A 131 -12.48 -1.67 -5.39
N SER A 132 -13.18 -1.33 -4.31
CA SER A 132 -14.25 -2.15 -3.72
C SER A 132 -13.72 -3.54 -3.31
N GLY A 133 -14.58 -4.54 -3.13
CA GLY A 133 -14.15 -5.91 -2.88
C GLY A 133 -13.49 -6.48 -4.14
N LEU A 134 -12.21 -6.81 -4.06
CA LEU A 134 -11.53 -7.46 -5.16
C LEU A 134 -12.20 -8.80 -5.44
N PHE A 135 -12.69 -9.00 -6.67
CA PHE A 135 -13.48 -10.16 -7.07
C PHE A 135 -12.80 -11.48 -6.71
N ASP A 136 -11.50 -11.60 -6.91
CA ASP A 136 -10.73 -12.80 -6.58
C ASP A 136 -10.77 -13.13 -5.07
N TRP A 137 -10.79 -12.11 -4.21
CA TRP A 137 -10.89 -12.31 -2.77
C TRP A 137 -12.30 -12.70 -2.35
N VAL A 138 -13.29 -12.02 -2.91
CA VAL A 138 -14.70 -12.30 -2.64
C VAL A 138 -15.04 -13.69 -3.15
N SER A 139 -14.58 -14.06 -4.33
CA SER A 139 -14.80 -15.40 -4.89
C SER A 139 -14.10 -16.50 -4.07
N CYS A 140 -12.85 -16.29 -3.63
CA CYS A 140 -12.15 -17.24 -2.76
C CYS A 140 -12.85 -17.44 -1.40
N LEU A 141 -13.53 -16.41 -0.87
CA LEU A 141 -14.25 -16.48 0.40
C LEU A 141 -15.65 -17.08 0.27
N LEU A 142 -16.33 -16.83 -0.84
CA LEU A 142 -17.75 -17.21 -1.04
C LEU A 142 -17.92 -18.43 -1.95
N LEU A 143 -17.05 -18.63 -2.93
CA LEU A 143 -17.19 -19.68 -3.95
C LEU A 143 -16.76 -21.09 -3.53
N PRO A 144 -15.96 -21.38 -2.47
CA PRO A 144 -15.76 -22.76 -2.04
C PRO A 144 -17.06 -23.47 -1.68
N ARG A 145 -18.15 -22.72 -1.50
CA ARG A 145 -19.50 -23.26 -1.25
C ARG A 145 -20.44 -23.22 -2.46
N LEU A 146 -20.05 -22.55 -3.56
CA LEU A 146 -20.87 -22.37 -4.75
C LEU A 146 -20.40 -23.19 -5.97
N ILE A 147 -19.16 -23.70 -5.96
CA ILE A 147 -18.60 -24.48 -7.08
C ILE A 147 -18.79 -25.99 -6.94
N TYR A 148 -19.44 -26.47 -5.88
CA TYR A 148 -19.83 -27.86 -5.74
C TYR A 148 -21.35 -28.03 -5.85
N TYR A 149 -21.87 -27.87 -7.05
CA TYR A 149 -23.11 -28.51 -7.47
C TYR A 149 -22.90 -29.13 -8.86
N ASP A 150 -22.82 -30.47 -8.85
CA ASP A 150 -23.03 -31.30 -10.03
C ASP A 150 -24.36 -30.97 -10.72
#